data_23848e150cbbed372224689798a4cc35
#
_entry.id   23848e150cbbed372224689798a4cc35
#
_cell.length_a   1.000
_cell.length_b   1.000
_cell.length_c   1.000
_cell.angle_alpha   90.00
_cell.angle_beta   90.00
_cell.angle_gamma   90.00
#
_symmetry.space_group_name_H-M   'P 1'
#
loop_
_entity.id
_entity.type
_entity.pdbx_description
1 polymer ?
#
loop_
_entity_poly.entity_id
_entity_poly.type
_entity_poly.pdbx_seq_one_letter_code
_entity_poly.pdbx_strand_id
1 'polypeptide(L)'
;MLDILGIAIALLGVIGLACVFYCLVKVSPEESFASSVMSILLVIYIAGLCKHTAIGLYCLYVAAIVGIVLLIIYSVKQKNNLLKRFFTPGIVMIIGITGVGVIAFHGMQICNWDELYQWGKAANYMVIYDQLPSGANFSGESLLLSSTTFFHYFIEKIGFWFTGDITESSYYVSNLLLWFSALLLPISGTTWKEWKRIGAYGVFHFLLTAMIFVQPYYNIYTDQATAYWAGCVIAWLLLEKWNLRNVYLIPLVLVNVGLMKSMVGPLFAVIVIVALIVVHCATKRFEGEKILSSGWKQNIFSKKGIAVIAVIVSPFLLMGIWSVKTGQNGIMRFQSLFVVKGQEDRFIKTLKSMIGWIFQSVTLKDDKLYLSYGIFFVLTVAMVSVIAPLLLSRRQMTKYKSLMVFYLLGFAAYFLIMLIAYITVFGYEDSVRAQSLNRYYSDYMMLGIVPLTMPLFERSFVNRAASYLQKGILLICVIAMLYGSSDYLLPNLCHMYAVDTQQYEKRENLTLYADKVKKLTGEEGKIYFINQKQSGLYTLVADYEMGDQVSRNGMCFKFRKNKKEAILGLMEYPISTLPNVLEE
;
A
#
# COMPACT_ATOMS: atom_id res chain seq x y z
N MET A 1 13.58 7.20 22.43
CA MET A 1 12.82 8.40 22.86
C MET A 1 12.84 9.50 21.78
N LEU A 2 14.01 9.84 21.19
CA LEU A 2 14.07 10.82 20.09
C LEU A 2 13.33 10.34 18.83
N ASP A 3 13.34 9.05 18.57
CA ASP A 3 12.61 8.39 17.46
C ASP A 3 11.09 8.61 17.58
N ILE A 4 10.54 8.38 18.76
CA ILE A 4 9.11 8.61 19.04
C ILE A 4 8.76 10.10 18.86
N LEU A 5 9.66 10.99 19.26
CA LEU A 5 9.50 12.43 19.05
C LEU A 5 9.49 12.76 17.54
N GLY A 6 10.38 12.17 16.75
CA GLY A 6 10.40 12.33 15.30
C GLY A 6 9.08 11.94 14.66
N ILE A 7 8.55 10.75 14.99
CA ILE A 7 7.25 10.27 14.51
C ILE A 7 6.12 11.20 14.93
N ALA A 8 6.12 11.68 16.19
CA ALA A 8 5.10 12.58 16.70
C ALA A 8 5.10 13.93 15.95
N ILE A 9 6.28 14.50 15.68
CA ILE A 9 6.41 15.73 14.89
C ILE A 9 5.94 15.52 13.45
N ALA A 10 6.29 14.40 12.84
CA ALA A 10 5.82 14.07 11.50
C ALA A 10 4.29 13.90 11.45
N LEU A 11 3.69 13.27 12.45
CA LEU A 11 2.23 13.18 12.58
C LEU A 11 1.58 14.57 12.74
N LEU A 12 2.19 15.47 13.52
CA LEU A 12 1.77 16.87 13.60
C LEU A 12 1.90 17.56 12.25
N GLY A 13 2.90 17.21 11.44
CA GLY A 13 3.04 17.67 10.07
C GLY A 13 1.85 17.25 9.19
N VAL A 14 1.43 15.97 9.25
CA VAL A 14 0.24 15.48 8.53
C VAL A 14 -1.02 16.23 8.99
N ILE A 15 -1.22 16.40 10.30
CA ILE A 15 -2.35 17.13 10.87
C ILE A 15 -2.33 18.59 10.44
N GLY A 16 -1.16 19.24 10.47
CA GLY A 16 -1.01 20.63 10.05
C GLY A 16 -1.36 20.84 8.57
N LEU A 17 -0.92 19.96 7.69
CA LEU A 17 -1.32 19.97 6.28
C LEU A 17 -2.84 19.74 6.13
N ALA A 18 -3.44 18.85 6.92
CA ALA A 18 -4.88 18.67 6.92
C ALA A 18 -5.61 19.95 7.35
N CYS A 19 -5.06 20.72 8.28
CA CYS A 19 -5.61 22.03 8.67
C CYS A 19 -5.60 23.03 7.51
N VAL A 20 -4.59 23.00 6.61
CA VAL A 20 -4.59 23.83 5.39
C VAL A 20 -5.83 23.52 4.53
N PHE A 21 -6.07 22.25 4.20
CA PHE A 21 -7.24 21.86 3.40
C PHE A 21 -8.56 22.19 4.11
N TYR A 22 -8.64 21.97 5.42
CA TYR A 22 -9.82 22.24 6.20
C TYR A 22 -10.15 23.75 6.23
N CYS A 23 -9.15 24.60 6.44
CA CYS A 23 -9.35 26.04 6.57
C CYS A 23 -9.53 26.74 5.22
N LEU A 24 -8.75 26.35 4.18
CA LEU A 24 -8.72 27.06 2.90
C LEU A 24 -9.69 26.43 1.88
N VAL A 25 -9.70 25.12 1.73
CA VAL A 25 -10.55 24.42 0.77
C VAL A 25 -11.95 24.18 1.33
N LYS A 26 -12.09 24.17 2.68
CA LYS A 26 -13.36 23.99 3.39
C LYS A 26 -14.02 22.64 3.11
N VAL A 27 -13.22 21.60 3.04
CA VAL A 27 -13.69 20.20 2.99
C VAL A 27 -13.81 19.62 4.39
N SER A 28 -14.41 18.43 4.54
CA SER A 28 -14.53 17.78 5.86
C SER A 28 -13.16 17.49 6.47
N PRO A 29 -13.06 17.37 7.80
CA PRO A 29 -11.79 17.03 8.45
C PRO A 29 -11.18 15.72 7.94
N GLU A 30 -12.01 14.70 7.71
CA GLU A 30 -11.59 13.40 7.18
C GLU A 30 -11.02 13.52 5.76
N GLU A 31 -11.70 14.27 4.88
CA GLU A 31 -11.23 14.55 3.53
C GLU A 31 -9.96 15.41 3.53
N SER A 32 -9.85 16.34 4.47
CA SER A 32 -8.66 17.16 4.67
C SER A 32 -7.45 16.31 5.05
N PHE A 33 -7.64 15.34 5.95
CA PHE A 33 -6.59 14.42 6.34
C PHE A 33 -6.16 13.51 5.18
N ALA A 34 -7.12 12.94 4.46
CA ALA A 34 -6.86 12.17 3.24
C ALA A 34 -6.10 12.99 2.19
N SER A 35 -6.49 14.27 2.00
CA SER A 35 -5.81 15.21 1.11
C SER A 35 -4.36 15.45 1.51
N SER A 36 -4.10 15.61 2.82
CA SER A 36 -2.74 15.86 3.31
C SER A 36 -1.82 14.68 3.01
N VAL A 37 -2.26 13.46 3.32
CA VAL A 37 -1.48 12.23 3.05
C VAL A 37 -1.17 12.08 1.55
N MET A 38 -2.18 12.22 0.69
CA MET A 38 -1.99 12.12 -0.76
C MET A 38 -1.14 13.25 -1.33
N SER A 39 -1.22 14.46 -0.76
CA SER A 39 -0.40 15.59 -1.19
C SER A 39 1.06 15.43 -0.80
N ILE A 40 1.35 14.83 0.37
CA ILE A 40 2.72 14.50 0.78
C ILE A 40 3.38 13.62 -0.29
N LEU A 41 2.72 12.54 -0.69
CA LEU A 41 3.24 11.62 -1.70
C LEU A 41 3.53 12.33 -3.02
N LEU A 42 2.58 13.11 -3.50
CA LEU A 42 2.70 13.79 -4.80
C LEU A 42 3.77 14.90 -4.78
N VAL A 43 3.84 15.70 -3.71
CA VAL A 43 4.82 16.80 -3.60
C VAL A 43 6.24 16.24 -3.52
N ILE A 44 6.48 15.22 -2.71
CA ILE A 44 7.80 14.58 -2.62
C ILE A 44 8.18 13.96 -3.96
N TYR A 45 7.23 13.30 -4.65
CA TYR A 45 7.47 12.76 -5.98
C TYR A 45 7.91 13.85 -6.98
N ILE A 46 7.14 14.93 -7.08
CA ILE A 46 7.46 16.04 -8.02
C ILE A 46 8.79 16.69 -7.66
N ALA A 47 9.02 16.99 -6.38
CA ALA A 47 10.27 17.58 -5.92
C ALA A 47 11.46 16.65 -6.21
N GLY A 48 11.29 15.35 -6.02
CA GLY A 48 12.31 14.36 -6.32
C GLY A 48 12.62 14.24 -7.82
N LEU A 49 11.61 14.32 -8.70
CA LEU A 49 11.83 14.39 -10.15
C LEU A 49 12.66 15.62 -10.54
N CYS A 50 12.49 16.73 -9.80
CA CYS A 50 13.27 17.95 -9.97
C CYS A 50 14.63 17.89 -9.26
N LYS A 51 15.00 16.77 -8.60
CA LYS A 51 16.22 16.61 -7.77
C LYS A 51 16.28 17.55 -6.56
N HIS A 52 15.13 17.91 -6.02
CA HIS A 52 14.96 18.83 -4.89
C HIS A 52 14.07 18.23 -3.79
N THR A 53 14.24 16.96 -3.48
CA THR A 53 13.40 16.21 -2.52
C THR A 53 13.32 16.88 -1.15
N ALA A 54 14.48 17.34 -0.63
CA ALA A 54 14.53 18.08 0.64
C ALA A 54 13.73 19.39 0.60
N ILE A 55 13.76 20.13 -0.51
CA ILE A 55 12.97 21.37 -0.65
C ILE A 55 11.47 21.04 -0.59
N GLY A 56 11.04 19.98 -1.27
CA GLY A 56 9.65 19.51 -1.19
C GLY A 56 9.22 19.20 0.23
N LEU A 57 10.10 18.51 0.98
CA LEU A 57 9.87 18.19 2.38
C LEU A 57 9.76 19.46 3.26
N TYR A 58 10.69 20.40 3.13
CA TYR A 58 10.62 21.67 3.87
C TYR A 58 9.35 22.46 3.55
N CYS A 59 8.96 22.55 2.26
CA CYS A 59 7.71 23.19 1.86
C CYS A 59 6.48 22.54 2.54
N LEU A 60 6.46 21.21 2.65
CA LEU A 60 5.38 20.51 3.35
C LEU A 60 5.33 20.86 4.84
N TYR A 61 6.47 20.89 5.53
CA TYR A 61 6.49 21.24 6.97
C TYR A 61 6.15 22.72 7.19
N VAL A 62 6.63 23.63 6.34
CA VAL A 62 6.23 25.05 6.41
C VAL A 62 4.71 25.17 6.21
N ALA A 63 4.16 24.52 5.20
CA ALA A 63 2.72 24.51 4.96
C ALA A 63 1.94 23.90 6.14
N ALA A 64 2.47 22.88 6.81
CA ALA A 64 1.88 22.28 8.00
C ALA A 64 1.83 23.29 9.18
N ILE A 65 2.91 23.99 9.43
CA ILE A 65 2.96 25.05 10.46
C ILE A 65 1.94 26.14 10.15
N VAL A 66 1.88 26.61 8.91
CA VAL A 66 0.88 27.58 8.47
C VAL A 66 -0.53 27.06 8.69
N GLY A 67 -0.80 25.78 8.41
CA GLY A 67 -2.10 25.16 8.63
C GLY A 67 -2.52 25.18 10.10
N ILE A 68 -1.62 24.83 11.02
CA ILE A 68 -1.87 24.89 12.45
C ILE A 68 -2.18 26.32 12.90
N VAL A 69 -1.39 27.29 12.45
CA VAL A 69 -1.59 28.71 12.76
C VAL A 69 -2.95 29.19 12.24
N LEU A 70 -3.32 28.83 11.00
CA LEU A 70 -4.63 29.15 10.45
C LEU A 70 -5.77 28.57 11.28
N LEU A 71 -5.68 27.31 11.68
CA LEU A 71 -6.70 26.68 12.54
C LEU A 71 -6.87 27.42 13.87
N ILE A 72 -5.76 27.83 14.51
CA ILE A 72 -5.77 28.60 15.75
C ILE A 72 -6.42 29.98 15.52
N ILE A 73 -5.97 30.73 14.49
CA ILE A 73 -6.52 32.06 14.18
C ILE A 73 -8.03 32.01 13.91
N TYR A 74 -8.47 31.05 13.10
CA TYR A 74 -9.90 30.89 12.79
C TYR A 74 -10.70 30.47 14.04
N SER A 75 -10.12 29.62 14.91
CA SER A 75 -10.76 29.20 16.15
C SER A 75 -10.99 30.38 17.09
N VAL A 76 -10.00 31.26 17.19
CA VAL A 76 -10.09 32.48 18.03
C VAL A 76 -11.09 33.50 17.46
N LYS A 77 -10.98 33.80 16.15
CA LYS A 77 -11.83 34.80 15.49
C LYS A 77 -13.31 34.44 15.48
N GLN A 78 -13.64 33.16 15.24
CA GLN A 78 -15.04 32.77 15.13
C GLN A 78 -15.71 32.44 16.44
N LYS A 79 -14.99 32.53 17.59
CA LYS A 79 -15.48 32.08 18.93
C LYS A 79 -16.09 30.65 18.86
N ASN A 80 -15.87 29.95 17.77
CA ASN A 80 -16.33 28.60 17.51
C ASN A 80 -15.21 27.63 17.85
N ASN A 81 -15.57 26.54 18.48
CA ASN A 81 -14.63 25.48 18.85
C ASN A 81 -14.22 24.67 17.60
N LEU A 82 -13.55 25.34 16.59
CA LEU A 82 -13.10 24.72 15.34
C LEU A 82 -12.17 23.55 15.61
N LEU A 83 -11.35 23.65 16.64
CA LEU A 83 -10.49 22.56 17.09
C LEU A 83 -11.31 21.30 17.40
N LYS A 84 -12.42 21.44 18.16
CA LYS A 84 -13.32 20.34 18.47
C LYS A 84 -14.05 19.81 17.23
N ARG A 85 -14.30 20.65 16.24
CA ARG A 85 -14.92 20.24 14.96
C ARG A 85 -13.94 19.54 14.04
N PHE A 86 -12.66 19.90 14.09
CA PHE A 86 -11.61 19.28 13.32
C PHE A 86 -11.28 17.87 13.82
N PHE A 87 -11.15 17.67 15.14
CA PHE A 87 -10.90 16.36 15.72
C PHE A 87 -12.21 15.54 15.80
N THR A 88 -12.64 15.02 14.68
CA THR A 88 -13.78 14.10 14.57
C THR A 88 -13.41 12.71 15.10
N PRO A 89 -14.40 11.83 15.37
CA PRO A 89 -14.12 10.44 15.77
C PRO A 89 -13.24 9.70 14.79
N GLY A 90 -13.36 9.99 13.48
CA GLY A 90 -12.53 9.38 12.45
C GLY A 90 -11.05 9.76 12.58
N ILE A 91 -10.76 11.05 12.75
CA ILE A 91 -9.38 11.53 12.95
C ILE A 91 -8.80 10.98 14.26
N VAL A 92 -9.58 11.01 15.34
CA VAL A 92 -9.13 10.48 16.65
C VAL A 92 -8.85 8.97 16.55
N MET A 93 -9.66 8.24 15.79
CA MET A 93 -9.42 6.82 15.50
C MET A 93 -8.06 6.60 14.82
N ILE A 94 -7.75 7.36 13.77
CA ILE A 94 -6.46 7.24 13.07
C ILE A 94 -5.28 7.59 13.99
N ILE A 95 -5.38 8.68 14.74
CA ILE A 95 -4.35 9.06 15.71
C ILE A 95 -4.16 7.96 16.76
N GLY A 96 -5.25 7.39 17.27
CA GLY A 96 -5.22 6.30 18.24
C GLY A 96 -4.55 5.05 17.69
N ILE A 97 -4.93 4.62 16.49
CA ILE A 97 -4.32 3.45 15.81
C ILE A 97 -2.83 3.70 15.56
N THR A 98 -2.47 4.91 15.10
CA THR A 98 -1.06 5.27 14.89
C THR A 98 -0.29 5.26 16.21
N GLY A 99 -0.87 5.80 17.30
CA GLY A 99 -0.27 5.76 18.63
C GLY A 99 -0.03 4.33 19.14
N VAL A 100 -1.00 3.44 18.93
CA VAL A 100 -0.83 2.00 19.22
C VAL A 100 0.29 1.42 18.35
N GLY A 101 0.34 1.78 17.07
CA GLY A 101 1.42 1.37 16.16
C GLY A 101 2.80 1.81 16.62
N VAL A 102 2.95 3.04 17.11
CA VAL A 102 4.22 3.54 17.68
C VAL A 102 4.71 2.66 18.83
N ILE A 103 3.80 2.24 19.71
CA ILE A 103 4.13 1.36 20.84
C ILE A 103 4.42 -0.07 20.37
N ALA A 104 3.56 -0.60 19.50
CA ALA A 104 3.62 -1.98 19.05
C ALA A 104 4.85 -2.27 18.16
N PHE A 105 5.27 -1.30 17.36
CA PHE A 105 6.40 -1.48 16.43
C PHE A 105 7.72 -0.95 16.97
N HIS A 106 7.74 -0.46 18.20
CA HIS A 106 8.98 0.06 18.79
C HIS A 106 10.10 -0.98 18.76
N GLY A 107 11.24 -0.60 18.17
CA GLY A 107 12.41 -1.48 18.02
C GLY A 107 12.30 -2.52 16.90
N MET A 108 11.21 -2.54 16.13
CA MET A 108 11.12 -3.43 14.97
C MET A 108 12.14 -3.07 13.89
N GLN A 109 12.70 -4.11 13.28
CA GLN A 109 13.64 -4.01 12.16
C GLN A 109 13.06 -4.68 10.92
N ILE A 110 13.47 -4.20 9.76
CA ILE A 110 13.12 -4.78 8.46
C ILE A 110 13.80 -6.14 8.31
N CYS A 111 13.01 -7.19 8.06
CA CYS A 111 13.50 -8.57 7.98
C CYS A 111 13.04 -9.31 6.71
N ASN A 112 11.98 -8.86 6.07
CA ASN A 112 11.43 -9.55 4.93
C ASN A 112 12.25 -9.29 3.65
N TRP A 113 12.29 -10.29 2.77
CA TRP A 113 13.08 -10.25 1.53
C TRP A 113 12.83 -9.00 0.69
N ASP A 114 11.56 -8.74 0.35
CA ASP A 114 11.17 -7.61 -0.51
C ASP A 114 11.43 -6.26 0.18
N GLU A 115 11.36 -6.20 1.51
CA GLU A 115 11.65 -5.00 2.28
C GLU A 115 13.13 -4.63 2.22
N LEU A 116 14.00 -5.61 2.48
CA LEU A 116 15.46 -5.45 2.43
C LEU A 116 15.93 -5.11 1.01
N TYR A 117 15.33 -5.78 0.01
CA TYR A 117 15.74 -5.65 -1.38
C TYR A 117 15.20 -4.37 -2.04
N GLN A 118 13.99 -3.96 -1.70
CA GLN A 118 13.27 -2.94 -2.45
C GLN A 118 12.83 -1.75 -1.60
N TRP A 119 11.85 -1.92 -0.73
CA TRP A 119 11.15 -0.77 -0.13
C TRP A 119 11.93 -0.11 0.99
N GLY A 120 12.48 -0.87 1.91
CA GLY A 120 13.28 -0.32 3.00
C GLY A 120 14.58 0.29 2.50
N LYS A 121 15.26 -0.41 1.56
CA LYS A 121 16.47 0.12 0.94
C LYS A 121 16.22 1.45 0.20
N ALA A 122 15.12 1.55 -0.53
CA ALA A 122 14.74 2.77 -1.22
C ALA A 122 14.40 3.91 -0.24
N ALA A 123 13.71 3.59 0.86
CA ALA A 123 13.41 4.57 1.90
C ALA A 123 14.69 5.07 2.59
N ASN A 124 15.59 4.17 2.96
CA ASN A 124 16.89 4.52 3.55
C ASN A 124 17.70 5.44 2.62
N TYR A 125 17.76 5.08 1.33
CA TYR A 125 18.44 5.92 0.34
C TYR A 125 17.88 7.33 0.30
N MET A 126 16.55 7.48 0.30
CA MET A 126 15.91 8.78 0.31
C MET A 126 16.19 9.56 1.61
N VAL A 127 16.16 8.89 2.75
CA VAL A 127 16.41 9.51 4.07
C VAL A 127 17.86 10.02 4.16
N ILE A 128 18.83 9.25 3.69
CA ILE A 128 20.25 9.61 3.76
C ILE A 128 20.60 10.70 2.75
N TYR A 129 20.21 10.52 1.48
CA TYR A 129 20.72 11.35 0.38
C TYR A 129 19.77 12.45 -0.11
N ASP A 130 18.54 12.52 0.41
CA ASP A 130 17.51 13.45 -0.07
C ASP A 130 17.26 13.39 -1.59
N GLN A 131 17.35 12.18 -2.16
CA GLN A 131 17.21 11.93 -3.59
C GLN A 131 16.31 10.74 -3.86
N LEU A 132 15.66 10.74 -5.04
CA LEU A 132 14.96 9.55 -5.49
C LEU A 132 15.97 8.47 -5.93
N PRO A 133 15.72 7.20 -5.63
CA PRO A 133 16.53 6.09 -6.16
C PRO A 133 16.59 6.15 -7.68
N SER A 134 17.76 5.95 -8.28
CA SER A 134 17.95 5.96 -9.73
C SER A 134 18.78 4.76 -10.18
N GLY A 135 18.68 4.37 -11.46
CA GLY A 135 19.47 3.26 -12.02
C GLY A 135 20.98 3.45 -11.93
N ALA A 136 21.46 4.68 -11.80
CA ALA A 136 22.87 4.96 -11.61
C ALA A 136 23.34 4.70 -10.18
N ASN A 137 22.44 4.88 -9.18
CA ASN A 137 22.79 4.85 -7.76
C ASN A 137 22.20 3.66 -7.02
N PHE A 138 21.41 2.85 -7.71
CA PHE A 138 20.66 1.77 -7.11
C PHE A 138 20.71 0.53 -7.99
N SER A 139 21.18 -0.59 -7.48
CA SER A 139 21.26 -1.85 -8.23
C SER A 139 19.96 -2.65 -8.08
N GLY A 140 19.52 -3.27 -9.17
CA GLY A 140 18.47 -4.30 -9.16
C GLY A 140 17.05 -3.80 -9.41
N GLU A 141 16.07 -4.62 -9.06
CA GLU A 141 14.63 -4.35 -9.23
C GLU A 141 14.10 -3.31 -8.24
N SER A 142 14.93 -2.85 -7.30
CA SER A 142 14.64 -1.79 -6.34
C SER A 142 14.24 -0.44 -6.95
N LEU A 143 14.28 -0.34 -8.27
CA LEU A 143 13.79 0.81 -9.04
C LEU A 143 12.29 0.78 -9.33
N LEU A 144 11.57 -0.25 -8.86
CA LEU A 144 10.11 -0.26 -8.99
C LEU A 144 9.53 0.90 -8.19
N LEU A 145 8.79 1.75 -8.88
CA LEU A 145 8.16 2.91 -8.29
C LEU A 145 7.24 2.47 -7.14
N SER A 146 7.45 3.06 -5.98
CA SER A 146 6.54 2.95 -4.86
C SER A 146 6.41 4.28 -4.17
N SER A 147 5.26 4.93 -4.34
CA SER A 147 5.02 6.19 -3.64
C SER A 147 4.91 6.02 -2.12
N THR A 148 4.76 4.80 -1.61
CA THR A 148 4.77 4.54 -0.16
C THR A 148 6.11 4.91 0.46
N THR A 149 7.24 4.73 -0.27
CA THR A 149 8.58 5.13 0.20
C THR A 149 8.69 6.64 0.41
N PHE A 150 7.90 7.45 -0.32
CA PHE A 150 7.85 8.90 -0.11
C PHE A 150 7.23 9.24 1.24
N PHE A 151 6.25 8.46 1.67
CA PHE A 151 5.64 8.63 2.97
C PHE A 151 6.56 8.17 4.09
N HIS A 152 7.28 7.06 3.88
CA HIS A 152 8.33 6.60 4.80
C HIS A 152 9.42 7.67 4.97
N TYR A 153 9.87 8.25 3.87
CA TYR A 153 10.82 9.36 3.89
C TYR A 153 10.29 10.57 4.67
N PHE A 154 9.02 10.97 4.45
CA PHE A 154 8.41 12.09 5.17
C PHE A 154 8.36 11.86 6.68
N ILE A 155 8.00 10.65 7.10
CA ILE A 155 7.89 10.32 8.54
C ILE A 155 9.26 10.20 9.19
N GLU A 156 10.21 9.48 8.55
CA GLU A 156 11.50 9.15 9.17
C GLU A 156 12.50 10.30 9.14
N LYS A 157 12.49 11.12 8.11
CA LYS A 157 13.51 12.16 7.94
C LYS A 157 13.65 13.10 9.14
N ILE A 158 12.58 13.38 9.84
CA ILE A 158 12.62 14.18 11.07
C ILE A 158 13.35 13.41 12.20
N GLY A 159 13.03 12.15 12.38
CA GLY A 159 13.75 11.28 13.33
C GLY A 159 15.24 11.26 13.04
N PHE A 160 15.59 11.04 11.79
CA PHE A 160 16.96 11.04 11.30
C PHE A 160 17.71 12.36 11.56
N TRP A 161 17.06 13.52 11.45
CA TRP A 161 17.69 14.80 11.79
C TRP A 161 18.04 14.93 13.27
N PHE A 162 17.30 14.26 14.16
CA PHE A 162 17.57 14.30 15.60
C PHE A 162 18.58 13.25 16.06
N THR A 163 18.62 12.08 15.41
CA THR A 163 19.41 10.93 15.85
C THR A 163 20.67 10.71 15.02
N GLY A 164 20.67 11.09 13.76
CA GLY A 164 21.66 10.71 12.76
C GLY A 164 21.50 9.27 12.25
N ASP A 165 20.60 8.49 12.85
CA ASP A 165 20.37 7.09 12.55
C ASP A 165 18.95 6.86 12.02
N ILE A 166 18.78 5.83 11.20
CA ILE A 166 17.47 5.43 10.66
C ILE A 166 16.74 4.56 11.67
N THR A 167 15.51 4.95 11.97
CA THR A 167 14.61 4.20 12.85
C THR A 167 13.61 3.39 12.02
N GLU A 168 13.94 2.15 11.71
CA GLU A 168 13.11 1.31 10.82
C GLU A 168 11.69 1.08 11.32
N SER A 169 11.45 1.10 12.63
CA SER A 169 10.11 1.02 13.23
C SER A 169 9.18 2.15 12.74
N SER A 170 9.73 3.31 12.36
CA SER A 170 8.96 4.41 11.79
C SER A 170 8.31 4.05 10.46
N TYR A 171 8.93 3.16 9.67
CA TYR A 171 8.38 2.69 8.40
C TYR A 171 7.11 1.87 8.59
N TYR A 172 7.04 1.03 9.60
CA TYR A 172 5.83 0.27 9.95
C TYR A 172 4.71 1.20 10.41
N VAL A 173 5.04 2.19 11.25
CA VAL A 173 4.08 3.21 11.69
C VAL A 173 3.57 4.03 10.51
N SER A 174 4.47 4.45 9.61
CA SER A 174 4.10 5.22 8.43
C SER A 174 3.22 4.41 7.48
N ASN A 175 3.53 3.15 7.26
CA ASN A 175 2.72 2.26 6.43
C ASN A 175 1.31 2.09 7.01
N LEU A 176 1.21 1.85 8.33
CA LEU A 176 -0.05 1.77 9.05
C LEU A 176 -0.88 3.06 8.88
N LEU A 177 -0.27 4.21 9.13
CA LEU A 177 -0.91 5.52 8.98
C LEU A 177 -1.39 5.74 7.53
N LEU A 178 -0.57 5.38 6.55
CA LEU A 178 -0.86 5.57 5.14
C LEU A 178 -2.14 4.84 4.71
N TRP A 179 -2.25 3.55 4.98
CA TRP A 179 -3.42 2.81 4.50
C TRP A 179 -4.65 3.00 5.39
N PHE A 180 -4.52 3.17 6.71
CA PHE A 180 -5.66 3.51 7.57
C PHE A 180 -6.26 4.88 7.24
N SER A 181 -5.44 5.83 6.80
CA SER A 181 -5.93 7.16 6.38
C SER A 181 -6.94 7.09 5.23
N ALA A 182 -6.87 6.07 4.37
CA ALA A 182 -7.85 5.85 3.32
C ALA A 182 -9.27 5.63 3.89
N LEU A 183 -9.39 4.98 5.06
CA LEU A 183 -10.67 4.70 5.72
C LEU A 183 -11.42 5.96 6.12
N LEU A 184 -10.77 7.12 6.15
CA LEU A 184 -11.42 8.39 6.44
C LEU A 184 -12.38 8.83 5.34
N LEU A 185 -12.11 8.50 4.07
CA LEU A 185 -12.95 8.93 2.95
C LEU A 185 -14.41 8.45 3.07
N PRO A 186 -14.70 7.14 3.26
CA PRO A 186 -16.07 6.66 3.37
C PRO A 186 -16.83 7.20 4.59
N ILE A 187 -16.12 7.58 5.65
CA ILE A 187 -16.73 8.11 6.88
C ILE A 187 -16.69 9.64 6.95
N SER A 188 -16.37 10.34 5.85
CA SER A 188 -16.29 11.80 5.84
C SER A 188 -17.60 12.46 6.29
N GLY A 189 -17.48 13.56 7.04
CA GLY A 189 -18.59 14.31 7.59
C GLY A 189 -19.26 13.68 8.81
N THR A 190 -18.61 12.75 9.51
CA THR A 190 -19.13 12.13 10.72
C THR A 190 -19.02 13.07 11.94
N THR A 191 -19.89 12.84 12.92
CA THR A 191 -19.96 13.61 14.16
C THR A 191 -19.66 12.74 15.38
N TRP A 192 -19.38 13.37 16.54
CA TRP A 192 -19.13 12.67 17.79
C TRP A 192 -20.30 11.78 18.26
N LYS A 193 -21.52 12.04 17.79
CA LYS A 193 -22.67 11.17 18.09
C LYS A 193 -22.52 9.78 17.49
N GLU A 194 -21.63 9.62 16.53
CA GLU A 194 -21.41 8.38 15.76
C GLU A 194 -20.14 7.63 16.18
N TRP A 195 -19.48 8.03 17.27
CA TRP A 195 -18.18 7.48 17.67
C TRP A 195 -18.17 5.95 17.80
N LYS A 196 -19.26 5.33 18.29
CA LYS A 196 -19.38 3.87 18.40
C LYS A 196 -19.36 3.19 17.04
N ARG A 197 -20.06 3.78 16.05
CA ARG A 197 -20.09 3.28 14.69
C ARG A 197 -18.72 3.40 14.03
N ILE A 198 -18.03 4.52 14.23
CA ILE A 198 -16.70 4.76 13.69
C ILE A 198 -15.67 3.84 14.34
N GLY A 199 -15.76 3.61 15.65
CA GLY A 199 -14.92 2.63 16.33
C GLY A 199 -15.14 1.22 15.81
N ALA A 200 -16.40 0.80 15.62
CA ALA A 200 -16.72 -0.49 15.03
C ALA A 200 -16.21 -0.64 13.59
N TYR A 201 -16.29 0.44 12.79
CA TYR A 201 -15.73 0.51 11.45
C TYR A 201 -14.20 0.30 11.45
N GLY A 202 -13.50 1.00 12.33
CA GLY A 202 -12.05 0.84 12.46
C GLY A 202 -11.64 -0.57 12.89
N VAL A 203 -12.31 -1.13 13.91
CA VAL A 203 -12.06 -2.51 14.38
C VAL A 203 -12.35 -3.54 13.29
N PHE A 204 -13.47 -3.38 12.57
CA PHE A 204 -13.82 -4.28 11.47
C PHE A 204 -12.72 -4.30 10.40
N HIS A 205 -12.26 -3.14 9.94
CA HIS A 205 -11.22 -3.07 8.91
C HIS A 205 -9.85 -3.52 9.43
N PHE A 206 -9.54 -3.26 10.71
CA PHE A 206 -8.34 -3.80 11.33
C PHE A 206 -8.34 -5.34 11.28
N LEU A 207 -9.40 -5.99 11.73
CA LEU A 207 -9.51 -7.45 11.72
C LEU A 207 -9.59 -8.01 10.29
N LEU A 208 -10.33 -7.36 9.40
CA LEU A 208 -10.45 -7.77 8.01
C LEU A 208 -9.08 -7.77 7.30
N THR A 209 -8.25 -6.76 7.57
CA THR A 209 -6.88 -6.70 7.02
C THR A 209 -6.05 -7.87 7.52
N ALA A 210 -6.14 -8.17 8.81
CA ALA A 210 -5.45 -9.31 9.41
C ALA A 210 -5.83 -10.64 8.77
N MET A 211 -7.06 -10.78 8.28
CA MET A 211 -7.55 -12.02 7.67
C MET A 211 -7.28 -12.15 6.18
N ILE A 212 -7.11 -11.05 5.47
CA ILE A 212 -6.96 -11.06 4.00
C ILE A 212 -5.49 -10.98 3.58
N PHE A 213 -4.67 -10.23 4.31
CA PHE A 213 -3.26 -10.07 4.00
C PHE A 213 -2.40 -10.91 4.92
N VAL A 214 -1.32 -11.45 4.37
CA VAL A 214 -0.30 -12.15 5.16
C VAL A 214 0.54 -11.13 5.91
N GLN A 215 0.58 -11.22 7.23
CA GLN A 215 1.38 -10.35 8.11
C GLN A 215 1.23 -8.83 7.82
N PRO A 216 0.01 -8.29 7.71
CA PRO A 216 -0.21 -6.93 7.20
C PRO A 216 0.37 -5.82 8.09
N TYR A 217 0.60 -6.11 9.37
CA TYR A 217 1.11 -5.14 10.34
C TYR A 217 2.62 -5.21 10.53
N TYR A 218 3.24 -6.28 10.03
CA TYR A 218 4.67 -6.58 10.20
C TYR A 218 5.42 -6.55 8.88
N ASN A 219 4.92 -5.77 7.93
CA ASN A 219 5.62 -5.49 6.68
C ASN A 219 5.31 -4.08 6.19
N ILE A 220 6.20 -3.55 5.37
CA ILE A 220 6.04 -2.24 4.71
C ILE A 220 5.62 -2.40 3.24
N TYR A 221 4.89 -3.45 2.94
CA TYR A 221 4.41 -3.74 1.59
C TYR A 221 3.38 -2.70 1.15
N THR A 222 3.37 -2.45 -0.13
CA THR A 222 2.48 -1.44 -0.75
C THR A 222 1.07 -1.95 -0.98
N ASP A 223 0.87 -3.25 -0.77
CA ASP A 223 -0.34 -3.99 -1.08
C ASP A 223 -1.56 -3.40 -0.36
N GLN A 224 -1.49 -3.26 0.96
CA GLN A 224 -2.57 -2.74 1.78
C GLN A 224 -2.94 -1.29 1.37
N ALA A 225 -1.93 -0.44 1.23
CA ALA A 225 -2.15 0.96 0.89
C ALA A 225 -2.85 1.09 -0.48
N THR A 226 -2.36 0.39 -1.50
CA THR A 226 -2.92 0.41 -2.85
C THR A 226 -4.39 -0.04 -2.86
N ALA A 227 -4.67 -1.17 -2.19
CA ALA A 227 -6.01 -1.75 -2.14
C ALA A 227 -7.00 -0.87 -1.36
N TYR A 228 -6.59 -0.35 -0.19
CA TYR A 228 -7.45 0.50 0.63
C TYR A 228 -7.76 1.83 -0.01
N TRP A 229 -6.77 2.54 -0.56
CA TRP A 229 -7.03 3.81 -1.24
C TRP A 229 -7.94 3.65 -2.45
N ALA A 230 -7.76 2.60 -3.26
CA ALA A 230 -8.64 2.31 -4.37
C ALA A 230 -10.06 1.94 -3.90
N GLY A 231 -10.20 1.05 -2.92
CA GLY A 231 -11.50 0.62 -2.38
C GLY A 231 -12.24 1.74 -1.66
N CYS A 232 -11.54 2.56 -0.86
CA CYS A 232 -12.15 3.65 -0.11
C CYS A 232 -12.63 4.81 -0.99
N VAL A 233 -11.91 5.12 -2.09
CA VAL A 233 -12.40 6.14 -3.03
C VAL A 233 -13.67 5.64 -3.75
N ILE A 234 -13.75 4.35 -4.12
CA ILE A 234 -14.98 3.78 -4.67
C ILE A 234 -16.13 3.87 -3.64
N ALA A 235 -15.86 3.51 -2.37
CA ALA A 235 -16.85 3.60 -1.29
C ALA A 235 -17.34 5.04 -1.08
N TRP A 236 -16.43 6.00 -1.04
CA TRP A 236 -16.74 7.43 -0.89
C TRP A 236 -17.64 7.95 -2.02
N LEU A 237 -17.37 7.51 -3.25
CA LEU A 237 -18.15 7.87 -4.43
C LEU A 237 -19.52 7.18 -4.46
N LEU A 238 -19.61 5.91 -4.05
CA LEU A 238 -20.88 5.19 -3.86
C LEU A 238 -21.81 5.90 -2.89
N LEU A 239 -21.25 6.45 -1.81
CA LEU A 239 -21.96 7.17 -0.78
C LEU A 239 -22.32 8.61 -1.19
N GLU A 240 -22.02 9.02 -2.43
CA GLU A 240 -22.30 10.35 -3.00
C GLU A 240 -21.78 11.50 -2.12
N LYS A 241 -20.66 11.29 -1.44
CA LYS A 241 -20.05 12.29 -0.56
C LYS A 241 -19.23 13.37 -1.29
N TRP A 242 -19.03 13.20 -2.58
CA TRP A 242 -18.27 14.12 -3.41
C TRP A 242 -19.10 15.34 -3.86
N ASN A 243 -18.43 16.47 -4.00
CA ASN A 243 -19.00 17.73 -4.48
C ASN A 243 -17.88 18.56 -5.15
N LEU A 244 -18.21 19.75 -5.65
CA LEU A 244 -17.25 20.60 -6.34
C LEU A 244 -16.03 21.01 -5.50
N ARG A 245 -16.14 21.01 -4.16
CA ARG A 245 -15.04 21.41 -3.29
C ARG A 245 -14.03 20.28 -3.05
N ASN A 246 -14.48 19.05 -3.08
CA ASN A 246 -13.64 17.88 -2.79
C ASN A 246 -13.38 16.98 -4.02
N VAL A 247 -13.89 17.37 -5.22
CA VAL A 247 -13.70 16.58 -6.46
C VAL A 247 -12.23 16.38 -6.84
N TYR A 248 -11.33 17.29 -6.44
CA TYR A 248 -9.89 17.18 -6.65
C TYR A 248 -9.27 15.95 -5.99
N LEU A 249 -9.92 15.39 -4.96
CA LEU A 249 -9.47 14.15 -4.31
C LEU A 249 -9.45 12.96 -5.28
N ILE A 250 -10.35 12.93 -6.25
CA ILE A 250 -10.40 11.85 -7.23
C ILE A 250 -9.07 11.77 -8.00
N PRO A 251 -8.64 12.81 -8.76
CA PRO A 251 -7.37 12.73 -9.46
C PRO A 251 -6.17 12.58 -8.52
N LEU A 252 -6.21 13.22 -7.35
CA LEU A 252 -5.14 13.13 -6.38
C LEU A 252 -4.93 11.70 -5.87
N VAL A 253 -6.02 10.99 -5.54
CA VAL A 253 -5.95 9.58 -5.11
C VAL A 253 -5.57 8.68 -6.28
N LEU A 254 -6.17 8.85 -7.46
CA LEU A 254 -5.88 8.00 -8.62
C LEU A 254 -4.42 8.06 -9.06
N VAL A 255 -3.84 9.25 -9.08
CA VAL A 255 -2.41 9.43 -9.39
C VAL A 255 -1.55 8.67 -8.36
N ASN A 256 -1.82 8.85 -7.08
CA ASN A 256 -1.03 8.19 -6.03
C ASN A 256 -1.22 6.67 -6.01
N VAL A 257 -2.44 6.16 -6.18
CA VAL A 257 -2.71 4.72 -6.35
C VAL A 257 -1.92 4.17 -7.54
N GLY A 258 -1.91 4.88 -8.67
CA GLY A 258 -1.12 4.51 -9.83
C GLY A 258 0.39 4.45 -9.56
N LEU A 259 0.89 5.26 -8.63
CA LEU A 259 2.30 5.33 -8.26
C LEU A 259 2.68 4.41 -7.08
N MET A 260 1.72 3.85 -6.34
CA MET A 260 2.01 3.00 -5.16
C MET A 260 2.65 1.67 -5.53
N LYS A 261 2.21 1.04 -6.60
CA LYS A 261 2.69 -0.28 -7.02
C LYS A 261 2.82 -0.34 -8.53
N SER A 262 4.01 -0.58 -9.04
CA SER A 262 4.40 -0.34 -10.43
C SER A 262 3.47 -0.95 -11.49
N MET A 263 3.03 -2.20 -11.32
CA MET A 263 2.17 -2.90 -12.28
C MET A 263 0.69 -2.83 -11.90
N VAL A 264 0.41 -3.04 -10.64
CA VAL A 264 -0.94 -3.20 -10.11
C VAL A 264 -1.60 -1.84 -9.84
N GLY A 265 -0.82 -0.84 -9.44
CA GLY A 265 -1.32 0.49 -9.14
C GLY A 265 -2.08 1.14 -10.30
N PRO A 266 -1.51 1.23 -11.53
CA PRO A 266 -2.22 1.77 -12.68
C PRO A 266 -3.46 0.96 -13.06
N LEU A 267 -3.39 -0.37 -12.94
CA LEU A 267 -4.54 -1.23 -13.15
C LEU A 267 -5.67 -0.90 -12.16
N PHE A 268 -5.32 -0.68 -10.89
CA PHE A 268 -6.30 -0.30 -9.87
C PHE A 268 -6.87 1.11 -10.12
N ALA A 269 -6.07 2.06 -10.58
CA ALA A 269 -6.57 3.36 -10.98
C ALA A 269 -7.60 3.23 -12.14
N VAL A 270 -7.33 2.37 -13.13
CA VAL A 270 -8.30 2.07 -14.20
C VAL A 270 -9.56 1.40 -13.64
N ILE A 271 -9.41 0.40 -12.76
CA ILE A 271 -10.55 -0.28 -12.13
C ILE A 271 -11.43 0.71 -11.38
N VAL A 272 -10.85 1.64 -10.63
CA VAL A 272 -11.60 2.70 -9.94
C VAL A 272 -12.38 3.55 -10.94
N ILE A 273 -11.77 3.99 -12.03
CA ILE A 273 -12.43 4.80 -13.06
C ILE A 273 -13.60 4.03 -13.69
N VAL A 274 -13.40 2.76 -14.04
CA VAL A 274 -14.45 1.93 -14.62
C VAL A 274 -15.57 1.69 -13.61
N ALA A 275 -15.24 1.43 -12.33
CA ALA A 275 -16.23 1.31 -11.26
C ALA A 275 -17.12 2.57 -11.15
N LEU A 276 -16.51 3.77 -11.25
CA LEU A 276 -17.23 5.03 -11.26
C LEU A 276 -18.20 5.15 -12.44
N ILE A 277 -17.76 4.78 -13.63
CA ILE A 277 -18.58 4.79 -14.82
C ILE A 277 -19.76 3.82 -14.65
N VAL A 278 -19.50 2.61 -14.17
CA VAL A 278 -20.53 1.58 -13.92
C VAL A 278 -21.59 2.08 -12.93
N VAL A 279 -21.14 2.64 -11.79
CA VAL A 279 -22.04 3.20 -10.76
C VAL A 279 -22.84 4.38 -11.30
N HIS A 280 -22.22 5.28 -12.07
CA HIS A 280 -22.90 6.42 -12.69
C HIS A 280 -23.95 5.96 -13.70
N CYS A 281 -23.63 5.04 -14.60
CA CYS A 281 -24.55 4.47 -15.57
C CYS A 281 -25.73 3.75 -14.91
N ALA A 282 -25.46 2.97 -13.85
CA ALA A 282 -26.50 2.29 -13.08
C ALA A 282 -27.47 3.28 -12.41
N THR A 283 -26.94 4.39 -11.89
CA THR A 283 -27.77 5.45 -11.28
C THR A 283 -28.66 6.11 -12.30
N LYS A 284 -28.11 6.55 -13.44
CA LYS A 284 -28.91 7.17 -14.54
C LYS A 284 -29.99 6.24 -15.09
N ARG A 285 -29.65 4.96 -15.30
CA ARG A 285 -30.64 3.97 -15.74
C ARG A 285 -31.79 3.80 -14.75
N PHE A 286 -31.48 3.82 -13.45
CA PHE A 286 -32.48 3.75 -12.40
C PHE A 286 -33.41 4.98 -12.41
N GLU A 287 -32.88 6.17 -12.69
CA GLU A 287 -33.61 7.44 -12.79
C GLU A 287 -34.35 7.59 -14.12
N GLY A 288 -34.26 6.61 -15.03
CA GLY A 288 -34.89 6.65 -16.35
C GLY A 288 -34.23 7.59 -17.35
N GLU A 289 -33.03 8.09 -17.02
CA GLU A 289 -32.28 8.97 -17.89
C GLU A 289 -31.51 8.19 -18.98
N LYS A 290 -31.39 8.80 -20.18
CA LYS A 290 -30.51 8.24 -21.22
C LYS A 290 -29.03 8.28 -20.79
N ILE A 291 -28.40 7.13 -20.81
CA ILE A 291 -26.98 6.97 -20.44
C ILE A 291 -26.08 7.77 -21.38
N LEU A 292 -26.38 7.76 -22.66
CA LEU A 292 -25.72 8.52 -23.71
C LEU A 292 -26.68 9.57 -24.25
N SER A 293 -26.47 10.84 -23.92
CA SER A 293 -27.11 11.94 -24.59
C SER A 293 -26.58 12.06 -26.03
N SER A 294 -27.40 12.58 -26.96
CA SER A 294 -27.01 12.77 -28.37
C SER A 294 -25.72 13.64 -28.56
N GLY A 295 -25.24 14.29 -27.51
CA GLY A 295 -24.05 15.15 -27.52
C GLY A 295 -22.81 14.56 -26.86
N TRP A 296 -22.68 13.24 -26.71
CA TRP A 296 -21.54 12.64 -25.99
C TRP A 296 -20.17 13.05 -26.56
N LYS A 297 -20.03 13.20 -27.89
CA LYS A 297 -18.81 13.68 -28.54
C LYS A 297 -18.46 15.12 -28.11
N GLN A 298 -19.45 16.02 -28.07
CA GLN A 298 -19.26 17.39 -27.59
C GLN A 298 -18.89 17.42 -26.10
N ASN A 299 -19.40 16.49 -25.30
CA ASN A 299 -19.07 16.39 -23.89
C ASN A 299 -17.63 15.91 -23.63
N ILE A 300 -17.07 15.03 -24.47
CA ILE A 300 -15.67 14.59 -24.37
C ILE A 300 -14.71 15.75 -24.61
N PHE A 301 -14.97 16.60 -25.61
CA PHE A 301 -14.16 17.77 -25.93
C PHE A 301 -14.53 19.02 -25.10
N SER A 302 -15.48 18.90 -24.18
CA SER A 302 -15.76 19.95 -23.21
C SER A 302 -14.61 20.06 -22.18
N LYS A 303 -14.49 21.23 -21.53
CA LYS A 303 -13.53 21.42 -20.42
C LYS A 303 -13.62 20.32 -19.36
N LYS A 304 -14.82 19.83 -19.07
CA LYS A 304 -15.06 18.73 -18.13
C LYS A 304 -14.57 17.39 -18.68
N GLY A 305 -14.82 17.08 -19.95
CA GLY A 305 -14.36 15.88 -20.61
C GLY A 305 -12.82 15.81 -20.68
N ILE A 306 -12.18 16.91 -21.06
CA ILE A 306 -10.72 17.02 -21.08
C ILE A 306 -10.13 16.81 -19.68
N ALA A 307 -10.75 17.39 -18.64
CA ALA A 307 -10.31 17.17 -17.26
C ALA A 307 -10.40 15.69 -16.85
N VAL A 308 -11.48 15.00 -17.22
CA VAL A 308 -11.63 13.54 -16.96
C VAL A 308 -10.54 12.75 -17.69
N ILE A 309 -10.27 13.06 -18.96
CA ILE A 309 -9.20 12.40 -19.73
C ILE A 309 -7.84 12.65 -19.06
N ALA A 310 -7.56 13.89 -18.66
CA ALA A 310 -6.32 14.22 -17.97
C ALA A 310 -6.14 13.42 -16.67
N VAL A 311 -7.22 13.23 -15.90
CA VAL A 311 -7.23 12.38 -14.68
C VAL A 311 -6.93 10.93 -15.01
N ILE A 312 -7.52 10.38 -16.08
CA ILE A 312 -7.31 8.99 -16.49
C ILE A 312 -5.87 8.76 -16.95
N VAL A 313 -5.31 9.73 -17.70
CA VAL A 313 -3.97 9.60 -18.31
C VAL A 313 -2.85 9.90 -17.32
N SER A 314 -3.11 10.74 -16.30
CA SER A 314 -2.06 11.21 -15.37
C SER A 314 -1.26 10.12 -14.66
N PRO A 315 -1.82 9.00 -14.15
CA PRO A 315 -1.02 7.94 -13.55
C PRO A 315 -0.02 7.33 -14.53
N PHE A 316 -0.44 7.07 -15.76
CA PHE A 316 0.41 6.47 -16.80
C PHE A 316 1.50 7.45 -17.25
N LEU A 317 1.15 8.73 -17.40
CA LEU A 317 2.11 9.79 -17.75
C LEU A 317 3.21 9.89 -16.67
N LEU A 318 2.82 9.94 -15.39
CA LEU A 318 3.76 10.06 -14.28
C LEU A 318 4.66 8.82 -14.15
N MET A 319 4.12 7.63 -14.37
CA MET A 319 4.94 6.42 -14.44
C MET A 319 5.92 6.44 -15.61
N GLY A 320 5.48 6.89 -16.79
CA GLY A 320 6.35 7.07 -17.94
C GLY A 320 7.50 8.02 -17.64
N ILE A 321 7.20 9.16 -17.01
CA ILE A 321 8.21 10.15 -16.58
C ILE A 321 9.20 9.51 -15.60
N TRP A 322 8.72 8.73 -14.62
CA TRP A 322 9.58 8.00 -13.70
C TRP A 322 10.52 7.06 -14.45
N SER A 323 9.99 6.20 -15.31
CA SER A 323 10.77 5.22 -16.07
C SER A 323 11.88 5.88 -16.90
N VAL A 324 11.57 7.02 -17.53
CA VAL A 324 12.57 7.78 -18.30
C VAL A 324 13.64 8.40 -17.38
N LYS A 325 13.23 8.98 -16.26
CA LYS A 325 14.14 9.66 -15.33
C LYS A 325 15.08 8.70 -14.60
N THR A 326 14.60 7.52 -14.28
CA THR A 326 15.40 6.51 -13.56
C THR A 326 16.29 5.67 -14.48
N GLY A 327 16.20 5.87 -15.78
CA GLY A 327 16.94 5.06 -16.76
C GLY A 327 16.44 3.62 -16.84
N GLN A 328 15.32 3.34 -16.16
CA GLN A 328 14.60 2.11 -16.39
C GLN A 328 13.98 2.21 -17.78
N ASN A 329 14.48 1.41 -18.70
CA ASN A 329 13.70 0.99 -19.84
C ASN A 329 12.57 0.12 -19.27
N GLY A 330 11.62 0.79 -18.62
CA GLY A 330 10.55 0.23 -17.77
C GLY A 330 9.46 -0.48 -18.56
N ILE A 331 9.75 -0.83 -19.75
CA ILE A 331 9.05 -1.87 -20.47
C ILE A 331 9.54 -3.16 -19.81
N MET A 332 8.66 -3.75 -19.00
CA MET A 332 8.77 -5.15 -18.61
C MET A 332 9.44 -5.91 -19.74
N ARG A 333 10.53 -6.58 -19.45
CA ARG A 333 11.10 -7.52 -20.42
C ARG A 333 10.06 -8.60 -20.58
N PHE A 334 9.13 -8.41 -21.51
CA PHE A 334 8.24 -9.48 -21.93
C PHE A 334 9.15 -10.60 -22.41
N GLN A 335 9.31 -11.62 -21.58
CA GLN A 335 9.83 -12.88 -22.07
C GLN A 335 8.86 -13.28 -23.16
N SER A 336 9.37 -13.65 -24.33
CA SER A 336 8.54 -13.91 -25.50
C SER A 336 7.34 -14.78 -25.12
N LEU A 337 6.14 -14.40 -25.58
CA LEU A 337 4.92 -15.23 -25.48
C LEU A 337 5.09 -16.60 -26.16
N PHE A 338 6.20 -16.79 -26.85
CA PHE A 338 6.53 -18.04 -27.53
C PHE A 338 7.00 -19.09 -26.53
N VAL A 339 6.49 -20.28 -26.67
CA VAL A 339 6.89 -21.46 -25.90
C VAL A 339 8.41 -21.60 -25.98
N VAL A 340 9.07 -21.39 -24.85
CA VAL A 340 10.49 -21.66 -24.71
C VAL A 340 10.65 -23.18 -24.69
N LYS A 341 11.53 -23.72 -25.54
CA LYS A 341 11.80 -25.15 -25.57
C LYS A 341 12.11 -25.69 -24.18
N GLY A 342 11.38 -26.72 -23.73
CA GLY A 342 11.47 -27.28 -22.39
C GLY A 342 10.56 -26.63 -21.35
N GLN A 343 9.66 -25.70 -21.74
CA GLN A 343 8.68 -25.04 -20.89
C GLN A 343 7.25 -25.19 -21.45
N GLU A 344 6.99 -26.23 -22.19
CA GLU A 344 5.70 -26.48 -22.88
C GLU A 344 4.54 -26.62 -21.90
N ASP A 345 4.83 -27.07 -20.68
CA ASP A 345 3.86 -27.28 -19.61
C ASP A 345 3.61 -26.02 -18.75
N ARG A 346 4.38 -24.95 -18.97
CA ARG A 346 4.34 -23.71 -18.16
C ARG A 346 2.91 -23.16 -18.04
N PHE A 347 2.21 -23.00 -19.16
CA PHE A 347 0.85 -22.45 -19.16
C PHE A 347 -0.10 -23.26 -18.26
N ILE A 348 -0.14 -24.58 -18.46
CA ILE A 348 -1.07 -25.47 -17.73
C ILE A 348 -0.71 -25.52 -16.25
N LYS A 349 0.57 -25.60 -15.89
CA LYS A 349 1.02 -25.61 -14.50
C LYS A 349 0.69 -24.29 -13.81
N THR A 350 0.98 -23.15 -14.46
CA THR A 350 0.64 -21.82 -13.92
C THR A 350 -0.86 -21.67 -13.71
N LEU A 351 -1.68 -22.04 -14.71
CA LEU A 351 -3.14 -21.97 -14.61
C LEU A 351 -3.67 -22.83 -13.45
N LYS A 352 -3.16 -24.07 -13.31
CA LYS A 352 -3.51 -24.96 -12.18
C LYS A 352 -3.17 -24.33 -10.84
N SER A 353 -1.97 -23.78 -10.71
CA SER A 353 -1.53 -23.13 -9.46
C SER A 353 -2.38 -21.91 -9.14
N MET A 354 -2.67 -21.07 -10.14
CA MET A 354 -3.51 -19.89 -9.96
C MET A 354 -4.95 -20.23 -9.52
N ILE A 355 -5.55 -21.25 -10.13
CA ILE A 355 -6.87 -21.75 -9.72
C ILE A 355 -6.77 -22.35 -8.30
N GLY A 356 -5.73 -23.11 -8.02
CA GLY A 356 -5.49 -23.69 -6.69
C GLY A 356 -5.49 -22.63 -5.58
N TRP A 357 -4.85 -21.48 -5.81
CA TRP A 357 -4.83 -20.36 -4.87
C TRP A 357 -6.21 -19.80 -4.51
N ILE A 358 -7.21 -19.89 -5.41
CA ILE A 358 -8.57 -19.43 -5.10
C ILE A 358 -9.19 -20.26 -3.97
N PHE A 359 -8.82 -21.53 -3.88
CA PHE A 359 -9.37 -22.48 -2.89
C PHE A 359 -8.45 -22.72 -1.69
N GLN A 360 -7.21 -22.24 -1.73
CA GLN A 360 -6.30 -22.33 -0.57
C GLN A 360 -6.68 -21.31 0.50
N SER A 361 -6.36 -21.64 1.76
CA SER A 361 -6.53 -20.69 2.85
C SER A 361 -5.70 -19.44 2.61
N VAL A 362 -6.29 -18.28 2.83
CA VAL A 362 -5.62 -16.98 2.73
C VAL A 362 -4.62 -16.82 3.88
N THR A 363 -4.97 -17.37 5.02
CA THR A 363 -4.20 -17.35 6.24
C THR A 363 -3.27 -18.57 6.35
N LEU A 364 -2.28 -18.50 7.21
CA LEU A 364 -1.27 -19.54 7.39
C LEU A 364 -1.84 -20.85 7.95
N LYS A 365 -1.07 -21.92 7.84
CA LYS A 365 -1.43 -23.35 7.98
C LYS A 365 -2.22 -23.80 9.22
N ASP A 366 -2.27 -23.01 10.28
CA ASP A 366 -2.83 -23.44 11.58
C ASP A 366 -4.10 -22.66 11.98
N ASP A 367 -4.79 -22.01 11.03
CA ASP A 367 -5.95 -21.21 11.36
C ASP A 367 -7.18 -22.04 11.70
N LYS A 368 -7.85 -21.63 12.77
CA LYS A 368 -9.14 -22.19 13.22
C LYS A 368 -10.25 -22.03 12.19
N LEU A 369 -10.14 -21.05 11.33
CA LEU A 369 -11.13 -20.77 10.30
C LEU A 369 -10.48 -20.85 8.92
N TYR A 370 -10.81 -21.89 8.16
CA TYR A 370 -10.35 -22.01 6.78
C TYR A 370 -11.11 -21.03 5.89
N LEU A 371 -10.47 -19.90 5.59
CA LEU A 371 -11.00 -18.89 4.68
C LEU A 371 -10.17 -18.83 3.41
N SER A 372 -10.78 -19.18 2.29
CA SER A 372 -10.17 -19.05 0.96
C SER A 372 -10.71 -17.81 0.25
N TYR A 373 -10.02 -17.38 -0.81
CA TYR A 373 -10.51 -16.30 -1.67
C TYR A 373 -11.89 -16.62 -2.25
N GLY A 374 -12.14 -17.89 -2.61
CA GLY A 374 -13.46 -18.35 -3.06
C GLY A 374 -14.55 -18.14 -2.01
N ILE A 375 -14.27 -18.44 -0.74
CA ILE A 375 -15.20 -18.17 0.37
C ILE A 375 -15.47 -16.68 0.52
N PHE A 376 -14.44 -15.82 0.46
CA PHE A 376 -14.63 -14.37 0.50
C PHE A 376 -15.52 -13.87 -0.64
N PHE A 377 -15.36 -14.38 -1.87
CA PHE A 377 -16.27 -14.05 -2.96
C PHE A 377 -17.72 -14.44 -2.65
N VAL A 378 -17.94 -15.66 -2.13
CA VAL A 378 -19.29 -16.12 -1.74
C VAL A 378 -19.88 -15.23 -0.65
N LEU A 379 -19.10 -14.90 0.38
CA LEU A 379 -19.54 -14.01 1.46
C LEU A 379 -19.87 -12.61 0.94
N THR A 380 -19.08 -12.07 0.01
CA THR A 380 -19.34 -10.77 -0.62
C THR A 380 -20.64 -10.78 -1.43
N VAL A 381 -20.87 -11.84 -2.21
CA VAL A 381 -22.13 -12.02 -2.95
C VAL A 381 -23.32 -12.16 -1.99
N ALA A 382 -23.19 -12.94 -0.93
CA ALA A 382 -24.22 -13.09 0.10
C ALA A 382 -24.52 -11.75 0.79
N MET A 383 -23.47 -10.99 1.15
CA MET A 383 -23.62 -9.65 1.72
C MET A 383 -24.45 -8.73 0.83
N VAL A 384 -24.15 -8.63 -0.46
CA VAL A 384 -24.84 -7.75 -1.38
C VAL A 384 -26.22 -8.28 -1.78
N SER A 385 -26.38 -9.61 -1.92
CA SER A 385 -27.63 -10.21 -2.40
C SER A 385 -28.67 -10.43 -1.31
N VAL A 386 -28.25 -10.69 -0.07
CA VAL A 386 -29.13 -11.03 1.04
C VAL A 386 -29.21 -9.91 2.07
N ILE A 387 -28.05 -9.39 2.52
CA ILE A 387 -28.00 -8.45 3.65
C ILE A 387 -28.29 -7.02 3.18
N ALA A 388 -27.64 -6.56 2.11
CA ALA A 388 -27.80 -5.19 1.64
C ALA A 388 -29.25 -4.82 1.27
N PRO A 389 -30.11 -5.71 0.68
CA PRO A 389 -31.51 -5.41 0.43
C PRO A 389 -32.32 -5.10 1.69
N LEU A 390 -31.92 -5.65 2.83
CA LEU A 390 -32.58 -5.42 4.12
C LEU A 390 -32.21 -4.06 4.74
N LEU A 391 -31.09 -3.48 4.29
CA LEU A 391 -30.50 -2.29 4.87
C LEU A 391 -30.61 -1.05 3.97
N LEU A 392 -30.67 -1.22 2.65
CA LEU A 392 -30.54 -0.14 1.68
C LEU A 392 -31.82 0.16 0.92
N SER A 393 -31.95 1.40 0.47
CA SER A 393 -33.00 1.81 -0.47
C SER A 393 -32.82 1.15 -1.85
N ARG A 394 -33.88 1.08 -2.66
CA ARG A 394 -33.82 0.52 -4.04
C ARG A 394 -32.76 1.20 -4.90
N ARG A 395 -32.62 2.53 -4.81
CA ARG A 395 -31.59 3.30 -5.55
C ARG A 395 -30.18 2.88 -5.17
N GLN A 396 -29.89 2.83 -3.87
CA GLN A 396 -28.59 2.38 -3.37
C GLN A 396 -28.34 0.92 -3.75
N MET A 397 -29.35 0.06 -3.60
CA MET A 397 -29.24 -1.36 -3.93
C MET A 397 -28.86 -1.59 -5.41
N THR A 398 -29.38 -0.79 -6.33
CA THR A 398 -29.01 -0.87 -7.75
C THR A 398 -27.52 -0.59 -7.96
N LYS A 399 -26.95 0.41 -7.28
CA LYS A 399 -25.53 0.72 -7.33
C LYS A 399 -24.68 -0.43 -6.79
N TYR A 400 -25.03 -0.97 -5.64
CA TYR A 400 -24.30 -2.08 -5.02
C TYR A 400 -24.33 -3.36 -5.86
N LYS A 401 -25.50 -3.71 -6.43
CA LYS A 401 -25.59 -4.85 -7.36
C LYS A 401 -24.73 -4.66 -8.60
N SER A 402 -24.75 -3.46 -9.19
CA SER A 402 -23.94 -3.17 -10.37
C SER A 402 -22.44 -3.22 -10.04
N LEU A 403 -22.04 -2.71 -8.88
CA LEU A 403 -20.65 -2.80 -8.42
C LEU A 403 -20.25 -4.24 -8.13
N MET A 404 -21.12 -5.06 -7.53
CA MET A 404 -20.86 -6.48 -7.28
C MET A 404 -20.64 -7.23 -8.59
N VAL A 405 -21.51 -7.04 -9.59
CA VAL A 405 -21.35 -7.66 -10.92
C VAL A 405 -20.03 -7.22 -11.55
N PHE A 406 -19.73 -5.91 -11.50
CA PHE A 406 -18.45 -5.38 -11.98
C PHE A 406 -17.25 -6.00 -11.25
N TYR A 407 -17.34 -6.14 -9.93
CA TYR A 407 -16.28 -6.75 -9.12
C TYR A 407 -16.04 -8.21 -9.49
N LEU A 408 -17.09 -9.01 -9.68
CA LEU A 408 -16.96 -10.42 -10.08
C LEU A 408 -16.40 -10.57 -11.50
N LEU A 409 -16.90 -9.81 -12.47
CA LEU A 409 -16.37 -9.81 -13.84
C LEU A 409 -14.96 -9.24 -13.90
N GLY A 410 -14.69 -8.21 -13.13
CA GLY A 410 -13.37 -7.61 -12.99
C GLY A 410 -12.36 -8.59 -12.42
N PHE A 411 -12.74 -9.48 -11.49
CA PHE A 411 -11.86 -10.53 -11.02
C PHE A 411 -11.44 -11.50 -12.12
N ALA A 412 -12.37 -11.89 -12.98
CA ALA A 412 -12.04 -12.73 -14.12
C ALA A 412 -11.05 -12.05 -15.07
N ALA A 413 -11.26 -10.75 -15.36
CA ALA A 413 -10.31 -9.97 -16.16
C ALA A 413 -8.95 -9.83 -15.47
N TYR A 414 -8.95 -9.55 -14.17
CA TYR A 414 -7.75 -9.46 -13.35
C TYR A 414 -6.96 -10.77 -13.32
N PHE A 415 -7.66 -11.89 -13.15
CA PHE A 415 -7.09 -13.23 -13.22
C PHE A 415 -6.37 -13.48 -14.58
N LEU A 416 -7.02 -13.11 -15.69
CA LEU A 416 -6.42 -13.25 -17.02
C LEU A 416 -5.18 -12.36 -17.20
N ILE A 417 -5.23 -11.12 -16.74
CA ILE A 417 -4.09 -10.20 -16.76
C ILE A 417 -2.92 -10.79 -15.94
N MET A 418 -3.20 -11.29 -14.75
CA MET A 418 -2.18 -11.93 -13.92
C MET A 418 -1.62 -13.21 -14.56
N LEU A 419 -2.47 -14.04 -15.18
CA LEU A 419 -2.01 -15.21 -15.92
C LEU A 419 -1.03 -14.83 -17.04
N ILE A 420 -1.36 -13.82 -17.82
CA ILE A 420 -0.47 -13.28 -18.86
C ILE A 420 0.83 -12.79 -18.22
N ALA A 421 0.78 -12.02 -17.13
CA ALA A 421 1.96 -11.52 -16.45
C ALA A 421 2.86 -12.67 -15.95
N TYR A 422 2.29 -13.69 -15.33
CA TYR A 422 3.06 -14.86 -14.87
C TYR A 422 3.74 -15.60 -16.02
N ILE A 423 3.10 -15.71 -17.17
CA ILE A 423 3.67 -16.38 -18.33
C ILE A 423 4.76 -15.54 -19.01
N THR A 424 4.62 -14.19 -19.02
CA THR A 424 5.45 -13.32 -19.84
C THR A 424 6.55 -12.58 -19.08
N VAL A 425 6.36 -12.33 -17.77
CA VAL A 425 7.24 -11.47 -16.95
C VAL A 425 8.02 -12.27 -15.93
N PHE A 426 7.36 -13.20 -15.21
CA PHE A 426 7.99 -13.96 -14.14
C PHE A 426 8.92 -15.07 -14.67
N GLY A 427 9.87 -15.51 -13.85
CA GLY A 427 10.69 -16.69 -14.13
C GLY A 427 9.83 -17.97 -14.21
N TYR A 428 10.38 -19.05 -14.79
CA TYR A 428 9.63 -20.32 -14.94
C TYR A 428 9.17 -20.86 -13.59
N GLU A 429 10.07 -20.96 -12.60
CA GLU A 429 9.75 -21.51 -11.27
C GLU A 429 8.68 -20.69 -10.54
N ASP A 430 8.80 -19.35 -10.56
CA ASP A 430 7.83 -18.45 -9.96
C ASP A 430 6.47 -18.52 -10.66
N SER A 431 6.50 -18.67 -11.99
CA SER A 431 5.32 -18.80 -12.82
C SER A 431 4.54 -20.07 -12.51
N VAL A 432 5.19 -21.23 -12.52
CA VAL A 432 4.51 -22.53 -12.31
C VAL A 432 4.00 -22.72 -10.88
N ARG A 433 4.60 -22.04 -9.92
CA ARG A 433 4.13 -22.01 -8.53
C ARG A 433 3.14 -20.88 -8.26
N ALA A 434 2.97 -19.95 -9.20
CA ALA A 434 2.24 -18.70 -9.03
C ALA A 434 2.68 -18.00 -7.71
N GLN A 435 3.99 -17.81 -7.55
CA GLN A 435 4.61 -17.28 -6.34
C GLN A 435 4.08 -15.88 -6.04
N SER A 436 3.78 -15.60 -4.78
CA SER A 436 3.21 -14.32 -4.30
C SER A 436 1.82 -13.96 -4.88
N LEU A 437 1.13 -14.87 -5.56
CA LEU A 437 -0.20 -14.61 -6.12
C LEU A 437 -1.25 -14.30 -5.03
N ASN A 438 -1.08 -14.88 -3.84
CA ASN A 438 -1.90 -14.57 -2.67
C ASN A 438 -1.93 -13.06 -2.37
N ARG A 439 -0.81 -12.36 -2.48
CA ARG A 439 -0.73 -10.90 -2.28
C ARG A 439 -1.58 -10.17 -3.32
N TYR A 440 -1.44 -10.52 -4.59
CA TYR A 440 -2.22 -9.91 -5.67
C TYR A 440 -3.73 -10.18 -5.54
N TYR A 441 -4.11 -11.39 -5.12
CA TYR A 441 -5.51 -11.69 -4.86
C TYR A 441 -6.04 -10.91 -3.66
N SER A 442 -5.25 -10.77 -2.59
CA SER A 442 -5.60 -9.96 -1.43
C SER A 442 -5.85 -8.50 -1.79
N ASP A 443 -5.01 -7.92 -2.67
CA ASP A 443 -5.20 -6.56 -3.19
C ASP A 443 -6.56 -6.39 -3.87
N TYR A 444 -6.86 -7.29 -4.81
CA TYR A 444 -8.12 -7.24 -5.53
C TYR A 444 -9.33 -7.46 -4.63
N MET A 445 -9.22 -8.42 -3.72
CA MET A 445 -10.28 -8.72 -2.74
C MET A 445 -10.61 -7.50 -1.90
N MET A 446 -9.60 -6.87 -1.31
CA MET A 446 -9.79 -5.72 -0.44
C MET A 446 -10.37 -4.52 -1.18
N LEU A 447 -9.90 -4.25 -2.41
CA LEU A 447 -10.46 -3.21 -3.27
C LEU A 447 -11.99 -3.35 -3.43
N GLY A 448 -12.50 -4.56 -3.56
CA GLY A 448 -13.93 -4.82 -3.72
C GLY A 448 -14.69 -4.92 -2.41
N ILE A 449 -14.13 -5.57 -1.39
CA ILE A 449 -14.80 -5.78 -0.10
C ILE A 449 -15.04 -4.45 0.62
N VAL A 450 -14.08 -3.53 0.62
CA VAL A 450 -14.23 -2.22 1.28
C VAL A 450 -15.52 -1.51 0.85
N PRO A 451 -15.76 -1.22 -0.44
CA PRO A 451 -17.01 -0.55 -0.83
C PRO A 451 -18.24 -1.43 -0.64
N LEU A 452 -18.15 -2.76 -0.84
CA LEU A 452 -19.32 -3.65 -0.77
C LEU A 452 -19.78 -3.94 0.66
N THR A 453 -18.95 -3.74 1.67
CA THR A 453 -19.31 -3.86 3.09
C THR A 453 -19.84 -2.57 3.70
N MET A 454 -19.81 -1.44 2.99
CA MET A 454 -20.31 -0.15 3.49
C MET A 454 -21.76 -0.17 3.98
N PRO A 455 -22.69 -1.02 3.47
CA PRO A 455 -24.04 -1.13 4.06
C PRO A 455 -24.04 -1.47 5.56
N LEU A 456 -23.01 -2.15 6.07
CA LEU A 456 -22.87 -2.44 7.49
C LEU A 456 -22.61 -1.18 8.34
N PHE A 457 -22.17 -0.09 7.71
CA PHE A 457 -21.80 1.18 8.36
C PHE A 457 -22.64 2.37 7.87
N GLU A 458 -23.59 2.14 6.96
CA GLU A 458 -24.47 3.22 6.47
C GLU A 458 -25.46 3.63 7.57
N ARG A 459 -25.78 4.92 7.62
CA ARG A 459 -26.68 5.50 8.63
C ARG A 459 -28.14 5.57 8.18
N SER A 460 -28.39 5.60 6.88
CA SER A 460 -29.72 5.85 6.31
C SER A 460 -30.62 4.61 6.38
N PHE A 461 -31.05 4.24 7.60
CA PHE A 461 -32.01 3.14 7.77
C PHE A 461 -33.45 3.62 7.79
N VAL A 462 -34.29 2.86 7.10
CA VAL A 462 -35.72 3.13 6.99
C VAL A 462 -36.45 2.80 8.30
N ASN A 463 -35.92 1.89 9.14
CA ASN A 463 -36.57 1.50 10.39
C ASN A 463 -35.59 1.02 11.49
N ARG A 464 -36.08 0.92 12.74
CA ARG A 464 -35.28 0.46 13.89
C ARG A 464 -34.84 -1.01 13.76
N ALA A 465 -35.67 -1.87 13.16
CA ALA A 465 -35.37 -3.30 12.99
C ALA A 465 -34.12 -3.49 12.12
N ALA A 466 -34.01 -2.76 11.00
CA ALA A 466 -32.82 -2.78 10.16
C ALA A 466 -31.55 -2.35 10.92
N SER A 467 -31.65 -1.38 11.81
CA SER A 467 -30.53 -0.95 12.65
C SER A 467 -30.07 -2.02 13.65
N TYR A 468 -31.00 -2.79 14.25
CA TYR A 468 -30.64 -3.91 15.14
C TYR A 468 -30.02 -5.06 14.34
N LEU A 469 -30.58 -5.40 13.19
CA LEU A 469 -30.04 -6.42 12.29
C LEU A 469 -28.61 -6.08 11.86
N GLN A 470 -28.34 -4.84 11.47
CA GLN A 470 -26.99 -4.36 11.12
C GLN A 470 -26.00 -4.57 12.26
N LYS A 471 -26.36 -4.15 13.48
CA LYS A 471 -25.48 -4.32 14.65
C LYS A 471 -25.22 -5.79 14.95
N GLY A 472 -26.26 -6.64 14.84
CA GLY A 472 -26.13 -8.09 15.02
C GLY A 472 -25.16 -8.71 14.01
N ILE A 473 -25.33 -8.39 12.72
CA ILE A 473 -24.45 -8.89 11.66
C ILE A 473 -22.99 -8.40 11.88
N LEU A 474 -22.82 -7.11 12.17
CA LEU A 474 -21.50 -6.55 12.44
C LEU A 474 -20.83 -7.25 13.63
N LEU A 475 -21.57 -7.49 14.71
CA LEU A 475 -21.06 -8.21 15.88
C LEU A 475 -20.64 -9.64 15.53
N ILE A 476 -21.46 -10.37 14.76
CA ILE A 476 -21.14 -11.73 14.29
C ILE A 476 -19.87 -11.70 13.43
N CYS A 477 -19.75 -10.76 12.49
CA CYS A 477 -18.56 -10.61 11.67
C CYS A 477 -17.30 -10.36 12.51
N VAL A 478 -17.39 -9.43 13.49
CA VAL A 478 -16.26 -9.11 14.38
C VAL A 478 -15.86 -10.33 15.22
N ILE A 479 -16.83 -11.07 15.80
CA ILE A 479 -16.55 -12.27 16.58
C ILE A 479 -15.91 -13.36 15.69
N ALA A 480 -16.45 -13.59 14.49
CA ALA A 480 -15.88 -14.56 13.55
C ALA A 480 -14.46 -14.20 13.13
N MET A 481 -14.20 -12.91 12.88
CA MET A 481 -12.87 -12.43 12.53
C MET A 481 -11.89 -12.54 13.71
N LEU A 482 -12.31 -12.20 14.93
CA LEU A 482 -11.50 -12.37 16.14
C LEU A 482 -11.16 -13.85 16.38
N TYR A 483 -12.13 -14.73 16.21
CA TYR A 483 -11.91 -16.16 16.33
C TYR A 483 -10.93 -16.68 15.26
N GLY A 484 -11.13 -16.28 14.00
CA GLY A 484 -10.29 -16.72 12.88
C GLY A 484 -8.86 -16.19 12.94
N SER A 485 -8.66 -14.99 13.50
CA SER A 485 -7.33 -14.37 13.62
C SER A 485 -6.65 -14.57 14.97
N SER A 486 -7.31 -15.27 15.92
CA SER A 486 -6.84 -15.36 17.32
C SER A 486 -5.45 -15.99 17.46
N ASP A 487 -5.13 -16.99 16.64
CA ASP A 487 -3.91 -17.75 16.78
C ASP A 487 -2.67 -17.02 16.29
N TYR A 488 -2.85 -16.00 15.47
CA TYR A 488 -1.72 -15.21 15.02
C TYR A 488 -1.81 -13.72 15.39
N LEU A 489 -2.99 -13.13 15.41
CA LEU A 489 -3.15 -11.71 15.73
C LEU A 489 -2.83 -11.43 17.20
N LEU A 490 -3.38 -12.20 18.13
CA LEU A 490 -3.16 -12.02 19.56
C LEU A 490 -1.71 -12.27 19.99
N PRO A 491 -1.06 -13.40 19.60
CA PRO A 491 0.36 -13.58 19.87
C PRO A 491 1.23 -12.47 19.26
N ASN A 492 0.90 -12.04 18.06
CA ASN A 492 1.66 -11.01 17.36
C ASN A 492 1.48 -9.63 17.97
N LEU A 493 0.28 -9.28 18.44
CA LEU A 493 0.05 -8.04 19.19
C LEU A 493 0.68 -8.07 20.60
N CYS A 494 0.75 -9.26 21.23
CA CYS A 494 1.34 -9.44 22.55
C CYS A 494 2.87 -9.60 22.50
N HIS A 495 3.40 -10.19 21.43
CA HIS A 495 4.82 -10.40 21.23
C HIS A 495 5.31 -9.47 20.12
N MET A 496 5.53 -8.22 20.40
CA MET A 496 5.91 -7.14 19.50
C MET A 496 6.95 -7.49 18.40
N TYR A 497 7.41 -8.73 18.33
CA TYR A 497 8.48 -9.27 17.47
C TYR A 497 8.12 -10.57 16.74
N ALA A 498 6.87 -10.89 16.56
CA ALA A 498 6.47 -12.20 16.02
C ALA A 498 6.56 -12.34 14.49
N VAL A 499 7.36 -11.54 13.85
CA VAL A 499 7.83 -11.81 12.50
C VAL A 499 8.92 -12.87 12.61
N ASP A 500 8.78 -13.94 11.84
CA ASP A 500 9.74 -15.05 11.75
C ASP A 500 11.02 -14.84 12.57
N THR A 501 11.00 -15.31 13.83
CA THR A 501 12.09 -15.10 14.80
C THR A 501 13.45 -15.50 14.22
N GLN A 502 13.48 -16.49 13.33
CA GLN A 502 14.69 -16.90 12.65
C GLN A 502 15.25 -15.85 11.68
N GLN A 503 14.38 -15.11 10.97
CA GLN A 503 14.84 -14.04 10.07
C GLN A 503 15.34 -12.85 10.87
N TYR A 504 14.67 -12.55 11.97
CA TYR A 504 15.08 -11.50 12.89
C TYR A 504 16.44 -11.82 13.54
N GLU A 505 16.60 -13.00 14.12
CA GLU A 505 17.87 -13.45 14.70
C GLU A 505 19.01 -13.47 13.67
N LYS A 506 18.73 -13.92 12.44
CA LYS A 506 19.72 -13.89 11.35
C LYS A 506 20.14 -12.47 11.02
N ARG A 507 19.20 -11.53 10.98
CA ARG A 507 19.49 -10.14 10.72
C ARG A 507 20.30 -9.52 11.85
N GLU A 508 19.89 -9.68 13.10
CA GLU A 508 20.59 -9.13 14.27
C GLU A 508 22.05 -9.59 14.31
N ASN A 509 22.28 -10.88 14.08
CA ASN A 509 23.64 -11.41 14.00
C ASN A 509 24.46 -10.77 12.86
N LEU A 510 23.85 -10.57 11.69
CA LEU A 510 24.56 -9.95 10.55
C LEU A 510 24.80 -8.47 10.75
N THR A 511 23.87 -7.74 11.38
CA THR A 511 24.05 -6.32 11.73
C THR A 511 25.25 -6.15 12.67
N LEU A 512 25.37 -7.02 13.69
CA LEU A 512 26.54 -7.03 14.59
C LEU A 512 27.86 -7.29 13.85
N TYR A 513 27.85 -8.16 12.84
CA TYR A 513 29.04 -8.37 11.99
C TYR A 513 29.29 -7.18 11.07
N ALA A 514 28.28 -6.61 10.46
CA ALA A 514 28.40 -5.44 9.60
C ALA A 514 29.01 -4.26 10.34
N ASP A 515 28.59 -4.00 11.58
CA ASP A 515 29.16 -2.94 12.42
C ASP A 515 30.64 -3.16 12.75
N LYS A 516 31.03 -4.42 13.01
CA LYS A 516 32.46 -4.76 13.23
C LYS A 516 33.27 -4.54 11.96
N VAL A 517 32.73 -4.94 10.81
CA VAL A 517 33.42 -4.79 9.51
C VAL A 517 33.56 -3.31 9.18
N LYS A 518 32.50 -2.50 9.31
CA LYS A 518 32.54 -1.05 9.09
C LYS A 518 33.61 -0.37 9.96
N LYS A 519 33.73 -0.78 11.23
CA LYS A 519 34.78 -0.26 12.13
C LYS A 519 36.19 -0.62 11.69
N LEU A 520 36.38 -1.76 11.03
CA LEU A 520 37.71 -2.21 10.55
C LEU A 520 38.07 -1.60 9.19
N THR A 521 37.12 -1.44 8.30
CA THR A 521 37.36 -0.98 6.92
C THR A 521 37.25 0.55 6.76
N GLY A 522 36.64 1.25 7.73
CA GLY A 522 36.26 2.64 7.57
C GLY A 522 35.13 2.80 6.51
N GLU A 523 34.80 4.05 6.16
CA GLU A 523 33.71 4.36 5.23
C GLU A 523 34.04 4.12 3.74
N GLU A 524 35.31 4.03 3.39
CA GLU A 524 35.78 3.93 2.00
C GLU A 524 36.21 2.52 1.58
N GLY A 525 36.27 1.57 2.51
CA GLY A 525 36.71 0.20 2.25
C GLY A 525 35.71 -0.60 1.41
N LYS A 526 36.17 -1.29 0.36
CA LYS A 526 35.34 -2.27 -0.37
C LYS A 526 35.26 -3.57 0.42
N ILE A 527 34.05 -4.09 0.57
CA ILE A 527 33.75 -5.32 1.29
C ILE A 527 33.26 -6.38 0.32
N TYR A 528 33.94 -7.53 0.30
CA TYR A 528 33.52 -8.70 -0.46
C TYR A 528 32.85 -9.69 0.49
N PHE A 529 31.53 -9.81 0.37
CA PHE A 529 30.74 -10.71 1.21
C PHE A 529 30.62 -12.09 0.55
N ILE A 530 31.25 -13.09 1.16
CA ILE A 530 31.23 -14.48 0.66
C ILE A 530 30.24 -15.28 1.50
N ASN A 531 29.12 -15.67 0.91
CA ASN A 531 28.10 -16.49 1.55
C ASN A 531 28.19 -17.94 1.07
N GLN A 532 28.64 -18.85 1.93
CA GLN A 532 28.72 -20.28 1.64
C GLN A 532 27.40 -21.03 1.87
N LYS A 533 26.41 -20.40 2.48
CA LYS A 533 25.09 -20.98 2.75
C LYS A 533 24.09 -20.50 1.69
N GLN A 534 23.17 -21.35 1.34
CA GLN A 534 22.27 -21.15 0.18
C GLN A 534 21.22 -20.02 0.32
N SER A 535 21.12 -19.35 1.46
CA SER A 535 20.13 -18.32 1.70
C SER A 535 20.62 -16.98 1.14
N GLY A 536 20.04 -16.52 0.03
CA GLY A 536 20.26 -15.16 -0.47
C GLY A 536 19.88 -14.05 0.51
N LEU A 537 19.14 -14.37 1.58
CA LEU A 537 18.80 -13.43 2.64
C LEU A 537 20.05 -12.81 3.30
N TYR A 538 21.08 -13.61 3.57
CA TYR A 538 22.34 -13.08 4.16
C TYR A 538 23.00 -12.04 3.27
N THR A 539 22.95 -12.26 1.96
CA THR A 539 23.47 -11.32 0.98
C THR A 539 22.67 -10.02 0.95
N LEU A 540 21.35 -10.14 1.03
CA LEU A 540 20.48 -8.97 1.06
C LEU A 540 20.67 -8.15 2.33
N VAL A 541 20.80 -8.80 3.48
CA VAL A 541 21.09 -8.10 4.75
C VAL A 541 22.45 -7.42 4.68
N ALA A 542 23.48 -8.09 4.16
CA ALA A 542 24.80 -7.48 3.99
C ALA A 542 24.74 -6.24 3.06
N ASP A 543 24.05 -6.34 1.92
CA ASP A 543 23.84 -5.22 1.01
C ASP A 543 23.01 -4.08 1.63
N TYR A 544 22.05 -4.42 2.45
CA TYR A 544 21.20 -3.46 3.15
C TYR A 544 21.99 -2.70 4.25
N GLU A 545 22.74 -3.42 5.06
CA GLU A 545 23.48 -2.85 6.20
C GLU A 545 24.76 -2.11 5.78
N MET A 546 25.48 -2.63 4.79
CA MET A 546 26.77 -2.10 4.37
C MET A 546 26.69 -1.22 3.11
N GLY A 547 25.57 -1.23 2.42
CA GLY A 547 25.30 -0.34 1.29
C GLY A 547 26.33 -0.42 0.17
N ASP A 548 26.84 0.75 -0.24
CA ASP A 548 27.79 0.86 -1.36
C ASP A 548 29.19 0.30 -1.09
N GLN A 549 29.49 -0.06 0.15
CA GLN A 549 30.77 -0.72 0.50
C GLN A 549 30.80 -2.18 0.04
N VAL A 550 29.63 -2.83 -0.10
CA VAL A 550 29.57 -4.21 -0.60
C VAL A 550 29.77 -4.21 -2.11
N SER A 551 30.78 -4.95 -2.56
CA SER A 551 31.02 -5.09 -4.01
C SER A 551 29.80 -5.66 -4.71
N ARG A 552 29.29 -4.93 -5.71
CA ARG A 552 28.12 -5.31 -6.49
C ARG A 552 28.35 -6.51 -7.39
N ASN A 553 29.60 -6.89 -7.60
CA ASN A 553 30.00 -7.97 -8.52
C ASN A 553 30.14 -9.29 -7.77
N GLY A 554 29.06 -9.79 -7.22
CA GLY A 554 29.05 -11.16 -6.74
C GLY A 554 29.05 -11.34 -5.24
N MET A 555 27.97 -11.04 -4.69
CA MET A 555 27.72 -11.18 -3.27
C MET A 555 27.49 -12.63 -2.79
N CYS A 556 27.31 -13.58 -3.70
CA CYS A 556 27.14 -14.99 -3.37
C CYS A 556 28.09 -15.86 -4.17
N PHE A 557 29.01 -16.51 -3.46
CA PHE A 557 29.85 -17.57 -4.05
C PHE A 557 29.27 -18.93 -3.65
N LYS A 558 29.02 -19.80 -4.62
CA LYS A 558 28.70 -21.19 -4.37
C LYS A 558 29.91 -22.04 -4.73
N PHE A 559 30.63 -22.52 -3.71
CA PHE A 559 31.71 -23.47 -3.93
C PHE A 559 31.13 -24.87 -4.16
N ARG A 560 31.37 -25.45 -5.34
CA ARG A 560 31.09 -26.87 -5.59
C ARG A 560 32.22 -27.70 -5.04
N LYS A 561 31.91 -28.60 -4.11
CA LYS A 561 32.89 -29.42 -3.37
C LYS A 561 33.90 -30.20 -4.24
N ASN A 562 33.57 -30.48 -5.48
CA ASN A 562 34.38 -31.33 -6.38
C ASN A 562 34.81 -30.64 -7.67
N LYS A 563 34.59 -29.33 -7.82
CA LYS A 563 35.05 -28.58 -8.98
C LYS A 563 35.84 -27.37 -8.50
N LYS A 564 37.00 -27.12 -9.08
CA LYS A 564 37.81 -25.92 -8.86
C LYS A 564 37.12 -24.68 -9.49
N GLU A 565 35.84 -24.49 -9.20
CA GLU A 565 35.02 -23.43 -9.76
C GLU A 565 34.16 -22.84 -8.65
N ALA A 566 34.09 -21.54 -8.59
CA ALA A 566 33.16 -20.80 -7.74
C ALA A 566 32.05 -20.23 -8.63
N ILE A 567 30.80 -20.26 -8.14
CA ILE A 567 29.68 -19.61 -8.79
C ILE A 567 29.48 -18.27 -8.10
N LEU A 568 29.64 -17.22 -8.86
CA LEU A 568 29.41 -15.84 -8.43
C LEU A 568 28.06 -15.39 -9.00
N GLY A 569 27.02 -15.39 -8.22
CA GLY A 569 25.69 -15.09 -8.74
C GLY A 569 25.30 -16.06 -9.86
N LEU A 570 25.16 -15.55 -11.09
CA LEU A 570 24.89 -16.33 -12.31
C LEU A 570 26.16 -16.67 -13.12
N MET A 571 27.34 -16.24 -12.66
CA MET A 571 28.61 -16.47 -13.36
C MET A 571 29.44 -17.51 -12.62
N GLU A 572 30.02 -18.44 -13.37
CA GLU A 572 30.98 -19.43 -12.86
C GLU A 572 32.41 -18.89 -13.07
N TYR A 573 33.18 -18.81 -12.00
CA TYR A 573 34.59 -18.42 -12.05
C TYR A 573 35.47 -19.57 -11.56
N PRO A 574 36.63 -19.82 -12.18
CA PRO A 574 37.61 -20.74 -11.64
C PRO A 574 38.09 -20.27 -10.26
N ILE A 575 38.27 -21.20 -9.32
CA ILE A 575 38.77 -20.88 -7.97
C ILE A 575 40.14 -20.17 -8.04
N SER A 576 40.95 -20.45 -9.05
CA SER A 576 42.24 -19.81 -9.28
C SER A 576 42.16 -18.30 -9.55
N THR A 577 40.99 -17.77 -9.93
CA THR A 577 40.80 -16.33 -10.16
C THR A 577 40.27 -15.60 -8.93
N LEU A 578 39.87 -16.33 -7.87
CA LEU A 578 39.33 -15.74 -6.65
C LEU A 578 40.31 -14.74 -5.97
N PRO A 579 41.61 -14.99 -5.86
CA PRO A 579 42.53 -14.00 -5.30
C PRO A 579 42.49 -12.67 -6.04
N ASN A 580 42.47 -12.71 -7.39
CA ASN A 580 42.43 -11.50 -8.21
C ASN A 580 41.11 -10.74 -8.10
N VAL A 581 40.02 -11.46 -7.85
CA VAL A 581 38.69 -10.84 -7.62
C VAL A 581 38.55 -10.25 -6.21
N LEU A 582 39.34 -10.78 -5.26
CA LEU A 582 39.37 -10.30 -3.88
C LEU A 582 40.35 -9.15 -3.68
N GLU A 583 41.28 -8.93 -4.61
CA GLU A 583 42.24 -7.83 -4.60
C GLU A 583 41.75 -6.59 -5.34
N GLU A 584 40.75 -6.70 -6.20
CA GLU A 584 40.04 -5.57 -6.81
C GLU A 584 38.95 -5.00 -5.89
#